data_7e07c965bc09b137042d790b4b278b75
#
_entry.id   7e07c965bc09b137042d790b4b278b75
#
_cell.length_a   1.000
_cell.length_b   1.000
_cell.length_c   1.000
_cell.angle_alpha   90.00
_cell.angle_beta   90.00
_cell.angle_gamma   90.00
#
_symmetry.space_group_name_H-M   'P 1'
#
loop_
_entity.id
_entity.type
_entity.pdbx_description
1 polymer ?
#
loop_
_entity_poly.entity_id
_entity_poly.type
_entity_poly.pdbx_seq_one_letter_code
_entity_poly.pdbx_strand_id
1 'polypeptide(L)'
;RQRQMCIRDRTNIVQRKSALIRESRKIVDREEANVEALVRAYLLTKDEKYYREGINRLSEILSWQKSKYFAGDFNLSTLLSMSTSAYDGFYNLLSPEEKQLLLDNIRRIGDKFYNEYVNHLENRIADNHVWQMTFRILTMAAFATVGEIPEASVWTDYCYNEWISRLPGLHK
;
A
#
# COMPACT_ATOMS: atom_id res chain seq x y z
N ARG A 1 -6.20 43.63 12.47
CA ARG A 1 -5.59 43.34 11.15
C ARG A 1 -4.58 42.16 11.21
N GLN A 2 -3.67 42.11 12.20
CA GLN A 2 -2.70 40.97 12.33
C GLN A 2 -3.37 39.62 12.55
N ARG A 3 -4.43 39.48 13.36
CA ARG A 3 -5.15 38.22 13.57
C ARG A 3 -5.82 37.68 12.30
N GLN A 4 -6.36 38.55 11.46
CA GLN A 4 -6.99 38.15 10.19
C GLN A 4 -5.94 37.68 9.16
N MET A 5 -4.75 38.28 9.16
CA MET A 5 -3.64 37.85 8.30
C MET A 5 -3.14 36.46 8.68
N CYS A 6 -2.96 36.17 9.97
CA CYS A 6 -2.56 34.84 10.45
C CYS A 6 -3.57 33.73 10.12
N ILE A 7 -4.87 34.03 10.16
CA ILE A 7 -5.92 33.05 9.82
C ILE A 7 -5.90 32.79 8.32
N ARG A 8 -5.75 33.82 7.49
CA ARG A 8 -5.69 33.68 6.02
C ARG A 8 -4.46 32.90 5.56
N ASP A 9 -3.32 33.10 6.19
CA ASP A 9 -2.09 32.37 5.90
C ASP A 9 -2.20 30.90 6.30
N ARG A 10 -2.79 30.58 7.46
CA ARG A 10 -3.06 29.20 7.88
C ARG A 10 -4.00 28.49 6.91
N THR A 11 -5.07 29.15 6.47
CA THR A 11 -6.02 28.58 5.50
C THR A 11 -5.33 28.30 4.18
N ASN A 12 -4.49 29.20 3.67
CA ASN A 12 -3.73 29.02 2.44
C ASN A 12 -2.72 27.85 2.55
N ILE A 13 -2.04 27.69 3.69
CA ILE A 13 -1.12 26.58 3.94
C ILE A 13 -1.87 25.24 3.96
N VAL A 14 -3.01 25.16 4.63
CA VAL A 14 -3.85 23.96 4.68
C VAL A 14 -4.37 23.59 3.30
N GLN A 15 -4.84 24.56 2.52
CA GLN A 15 -5.32 24.33 1.14
C GLN A 15 -4.21 23.84 0.22
N ARG A 16 -3.00 24.40 0.29
CA ARG A 16 -1.83 23.96 -0.47
C ARG A 16 -1.42 22.54 -0.09
N LYS A 17 -1.41 22.23 1.23
CA LYS A 17 -1.14 20.85 1.70
C LYS A 17 -2.15 19.84 1.14
N SER A 18 -3.44 20.17 1.21
CA SER A 18 -4.51 19.30 0.69
C SER A 18 -4.42 19.11 -0.83
N ALA A 19 -4.00 20.13 -1.57
CA ALA A 19 -3.76 20.04 -3.01
C ALA A 19 -2.59 19.08 -3.32
N LEU A 20 -1.46 19.24 -2.62
CA LEU A 20 -0.28 18.38 -2.80
C LEU A 20 -0.57 16.91 -2.46
N ILE A 21 -1.35 16.65 -1.40
CA ILE A 21 -1.78 15.30 -1.04
C ILE A 21 -2.66 14.70 -2.14
N ARG A 22 -3.59 15.46 -2.71
CA ARG A 22 -4.44 14.99 -3.82
C ARG A 22 -3.64 14.70 -5.08
N GLU A 23 -2.68 15.56 -5.43
CA GLU A 23 -1.83 15.33 -6.60
C GLU A 23 -0.92 14.10 -6.41
N SER A 24 -0.31 13.94 -5.22
CA SER A 24 0.49 12.75 -4.93
C SER A 24 -0.34 11.47 -5.05
N ARG A 25 -1.60 11.49 -4.59
CA ARG A 25 -2.51 10.35 -4.72
C ARG A 25 -2.78 10.00 -6.20
N LYS A 26 -3.10 10.99 -7.04
CA LYS A 26 -3.32 10.74 -8.47
C LYS A 26 -2.12 10.10 -9.15
N ILE A 27 -0.91 10.52 -8.77
CA ILE A 27 0.33 9.94 -9.30
C ILE A 27 0.44 8.48 -8.85
N VAL A 28 0.29 8.21 -7.57
CA VAL A 28 0.42 6.86 -7.01
C VAL A 28 -0.64 5.91 -7.58
N ASP A 29 -1.91 6.34 -7.65
CA ASP A 29 -3.00 5.54 -8.23
C ASP A 29 -2.76 5.22 -9.71
N ARG A 30 -2.21 6.18 -10.48
CA ARG A 30 -1.83 5.95 -11.88
C ARG A 30 -0.69 4.95 -12.02
N GLU A 31 0.33 5.07 -11.17
CA GLU A 31 1.47 4.15 -11.22
C GLU A 31 1.09 2.74 -10.72
N GLU A 32 0.14 2.61 -9.79
CA GLU A 32 -0.43 1.29 -9.44
C GLU A 32 -1.02 0.61 -10.67
N ALA A 33 -1.87 1.32 -11.42
CA ALA A 33 -2.49 0.77 -12.63
C ALA A 33 -1.44 0.41 -13.70
N ASN A 34 -0.38 1.21 -13.83
CA ASN A 34 0.73 0.94 -14.75
C ASN A 34 1.50 -0.32 -14.33
N VAL A 35 1.91 -0.41 -13.08
CA VAL A 35 2.66 -1.58 -12.56
C VAL A 35 1.84 -2.85 -12.68
N GLU A 36 0.56 -2.83 -12.27
CA GLU A 36 -0.33 -3.98 -12.44
C GLU A 36 -0.50 -4.40 -13.90
N ALA A 37 -0.64 -3.46 -14.82
CA ALA A 37 -0.73 -3.76 -16.24
C ALA A 37 0.55 -4.42 -16.77
N LEU A 38 1.73 -3.95 -16.32
CA LEU A 38 3.02 -4.51 -16.68
C LEU A 38 3.21 -5.92 -16.11
N VAL A 39 2.80 -6.17 -14.87
CA VAL A 39 2.78 -7.51 -14.28
C VAL A 39 1.92 -8.45 -15.10
N ARG A 40 0.67 -8.06 -15.42
CA ARG A 40 -0.24 -8.87 -16.25
C ARG A 40 0.34 -9.13 -17.64
N ALA A 41 0.93 -8.11 -18.28
CA ALA A 41 1.55 -8.26 -19.61
C ALA A 41 2.72 -9.25 -19.57
N TYR A 42 3.57 -9.20 -18.53
CA TYR A 42 4.63 -10.18 -18.33
C TYR A 42 4.07 -11.60 -18.13
N LEU A 43 3.09 -11.77 -17.26
CA LEU A 43 2.50 -13.08 -16.98
C LEU A 43 1.92 -13.74 -18.24
N LEU A 44 1.34 -12.94 -19.15
CA LEU A 44 0.76 -13.41 -20.40
C LEU A 44 1.80 -13.66 -21.49
N THR A 45 2.82 -12.81 -21.62
CA THR A 45 3.74 -12.82 -22.78
C THR A 45 5.11 -13.42 -22.46
N LYS A 46 5.48 -13.43 -21.17
CA LYS A 46 6.82 -13.76 -20.65
C LYS A 46 7.94 -12.86 -21.20
N ASP A 47 7.61 -11.70 -21.77
CA ASP A 47 8.59 -10.72 -22.26
C ASP A 47 9.12 -9.89 -21.08
N GLU A 48 10.40 -10.04 -20.78
CA GLU A 48 11.09 -9.39 -19.66
C GLU A 48 11.10 -7.86 -19.72
N LYS A 49 10.81 -7.26 -20.88
CA LYS A 49 10.72 -5.79 -20.98
C LYS A 49 9.67 -5.23 -20.02
N TYR A 50 8.56 -5.97 -19.80
CA TYR A 50 7.49 -5.55 -18.89
C TYR A 50 7.94 -5.59 -17.42
N TYR A 51 8.73 -6.60 -17.06
CA TYR A 51 9.36 -6.66 -15.76
C TYR A 51 10.30 -5.46 -15.52
N ARG A 52 11.23 -5.20 -16.46
CA ARG A 52 12.20 -4.11 -16.33
C ARG A 52 11.52 -2.76 -16.16
N GLU A 53 10.51 -2.47 -16.99
CA GLU A 53 9.73 -1.23 -16.88
C GLU A 53 8.95 -1.17 -15.55
N GLY A 54 8.34 -2.27 -15.13
CA GLY A 54 7.58 -2.35 -13.88
C GLY A 54 8.45 -2.07 -12.64
N ILE A 55 9.63 -2.68 -12.56
CA ILE A 55 10.56 -2.46 -11.45
C ILE A 55 11.13 -1.03 -11.47
N ASN A 56 11.46 -0.49 -12.64
CA ASN A 56 11.94 0.89 -12.74
C ASN A 56 10.91 1.89 -12.20
N ARG A 57 9.66 1.78 -12.62
CA ARG A 57 8.56 2.65 -12.13
C ARG A 57 8.35 2.51 -10.64
N LEU A 58 8.30 1.28 -10.16
CA LEU A 58 8.09 1.02 -8.74
C LEU A 58 9.24 1.56 -7.89
N SER A 59 10.49 1.35 -8.29
CA SER A 59 11.67 1.86 -7.59
C SER A 59 11.68 3.39 -7.53
N GLU A 60 11.26 4.08 -8.59
CA GLU A 60 11.12 5.53 -8.60
C GLU A 60 10.08 5.99 -7.57
N ILE A 61 8.88 5.43 -7.58
CA ILE A 61 7.83 5.76 -6.62
C ILE A 61 8.25 5.45 -5.18
N LEU A 62 8.92 4.32 -4.94
CA LEU A 62 9.42 3.97 -3.61
C LEU A 62 10.49 4.96 -3.12
N SER A 63 11.24 5.59 -4.01
CA SER A 63 12.19 6.65 -3.64
C SER A 63 11.49 7.89 -3.04
N TRP A 64 10.24 8.15 -3.44
CA TRP A 64 9.45 9.30 -2.98
C TRP A 64 8.74 9.10 -1.64
N GLN A 65 8.66 7.87 -1.15
CA GLN A 65 7.90 7.53 0.08
C GLN A 65 8.39 8.23 1.35
N LYS A 66 9.62 8.76 1.35
CA LYS A 66 10.13 9.60 2.46
C LYS A 66 9.44 10.96 2.54
N SER A 67 8.72 11.36 1.51
CA SER A 67 7.94 12.59 1.51
C SER A 67 6.70 12.44 2.40
N LYS A 68 6.49 13.41 3.29
CA LYS A 68 5.27 13.47 4.14
C LYS A 68 3.95 13.50 3.36
N TYR A 69 3.99 13.78 2.07
CA TYR A 69 2.82 13.78 1.19
C TYR A 69 2.38 12.37 0.78
N PHE A 70 3.27 11.39 0.94
CA PHE A 70 3.00 9.98 0.66
C PHE A 70 2.63 9.16 1.91
N ALA A 71 2.58 9.78 3.08
CA ALA A 71 2.36 9.08 4.35
C ALA A 71 0.89 8.75 4.67
N GLY A 72 -0.07 9.16 3.84
CA GLY A 72 -1.50 8.85 4.07
C GLY A 72 -1.83 7.39 3.76
N ASP A 73 -2.82 6.83 4.47
CA ASP A 73 -3.18 5.41 4.39
C ASP A 73 -3.56 4.96 2.97
N PHE A 74 -4.22 5.81 2.20
CA PHE A 74 -4.50 5.54 0.79
C PHE A 74 -3.24 5.37 -0.05
N ASN A 75 -2.27 6.27 0.08
CA ASN A 75 -1.01 6.17 -0.67
C ASN A 75 -0.20 4.96 -0.21
N LEU A 76 -0.17 4.68 1.10
CA LEU A 76 0.52 3.52 1.64
C LEU A 76 -0.12 2.21 1.20
N SER A 77 -1.45 2.12 1.16
CA SER A 77 -2.12 0.92 0.66
C SER A 77 -1.84 0.68 -0.83
N THR A 78 -1.83 1.74 -1.63
CA THR A 78 -1.47 1.66 -3.05
C THR A 78 -0.01 1.24 -3.25
N LEU A 79 0.92 1.79 -2.45
CA LEU A 79 2.33 1.34 -2.46
C LEU A 79 2.48 -0.12 -2.03
N LEU A 80 1.73 -0.56 -1.03
CA LEU A 80 1.72 -1.96 -0.61
C LEU A 80 1.17 -2.86 -1.71
N SER A 81 0.07 -2.47 -2.36
CA SER A 81 -0.53 -3.19 -3.50
C SER A 81 0.46 -3.37 -4.65
N MET A 82 1.10 -2.28 -5.09
CA MET A 82 2.10 -2.31 -6.17
C MET A 82 3.28 -3.22 -5.83
N SER A 83 3.83 -3.08 -4.61
CA SER A 83 4.98 -3.86 -4.17
C SER A 83 4.65 -5.35 -4.08
N THR A 84 3.47 -5.67 -3.58
CA THR A 84 2.98 -7.05 -3.50
C THR A 84 2.75 -7.67 -4.88
N SER A 85 2.07 -6.94 -5.77
CA SER A 85 1.80 -7.41 -7.14
C SER A 85 3.09 -7.62 -7.94
N ALA A 86 4.07 -6.70 -7.79
CA ALA A 86 5.36 -6.83 -8.46
C ALA A 86 6.19 -7.97 -7.86
N TYR A 87 6.19 -8.12 -6.54
CA TYR A 87 6.89 -9.21 -5.86
C TYR A 87 6.39 -10.58 -6.31
N ASP A 88 5.08 -10.79 -6.28
CA ASP A 88 4.46 -12.06 -6.69
C ASP A 88 4.60 -12.31 -8.21
N GLY A 89 4.25 -11.31 -9.02
CA GLY A 89 4.21 -11.46 -10.48
C GLY A 89 5.57 -11.56 -11.16
N PHE A 90 6.61 -10.93 -10.59
CA PHE A 90 7.97 -10.96 -11.12
C PHE A 90 8.94 -11.83 -10.31
N TYR A 91 8.45 -12.62 -9.37
CA TYR A 91 9.23 -13.35 -8.36
C TYR A 91 10.49 -14.04 -8.90
N ASN A 92 10.36 -14.72 -10.03
CA ASN A 92 11.45 -15.50 -10.64
C ASN A 92 12.50 -14.64 -11.39
N LEU A 93 12.21 -13.35 -11.62
CA LEU A 93 13.09 -12.43 -12.34
C LEU A 93 13.79 -11.45 -11.40
N LEU A 94 13.24 -11.24 -10.21
CA LEU A 94 13.76 -10.27 -9.25
C LEU A 94 15.18 -10.62 -8.83
N SER A 95 16.10 -9.64 -8.89
CA SER A 95 17.39 -9.76 -8.24
C SER A 95 17.25 -9.82 -6.71
N PRO A 96 18.27 -10.31 -5.99
CA PRO A 96 18.24 -10.30 -4.52
C PRO A 96 17.98 -8.91 -3.93
N GLU A 97 18.55 -7.87 -4.53
CA GLU A 97 18.41 -6.48 -4.10
C GLU A 97 16.98 -5.97 -4.33
N GLU A 98 16.39 -6.30 -5.48
CA GLU A 98 15.01 -5.94 -5.79
C GLU A 98 14.02 -6.68 -4.89
N LYS A 99 14.24 -7.98 -4.64
CA LYS A 99 13.45 -8.73 -3.66
C LYS A 99 13.49 -8.07 -2.29
N GLN A 100 14.69 -7.75 -1.81
CA GLN A 100 14.85 -7.11 -0.51
C GLN A 100 14.15 -5.75 -0.45
N LEU A 101 14.29 -4.92 -1.48
CA LEU A 101 13.62 -3.62 -1.56
C LEU A 101 12.09 -3.75 -1.45
N LEU A 102 11.52 -4.72 -2.17
CA LEU A 102 10.08 -4.96 -2.15
C LEU A 102 9.62 -5.52 -0.80
N LEU A 103 10.34 -6.51 -0.26
CA LEU A 103 10.03 -7.10 1.05
C LEU A 103 10.13 -6.08 2.18
N ASP A 104 11.14 -5.23 2.19
CA ASP A 104 11.29 -4.16 3.19
C ASP A 104 10.13 -3.17 3.14
N ASN A 105 9.69 -2.81 1.94
CA ASN A 105 8.54 -1.93 1.77
C ASN A 105 7.23 -2.60 2.20
N ILE A 106 7.01 -3.85 1.80
CA ILE A 106 5.84 -4.65 2.19
C ILE A 106 5.79 -4.79 3.72
N ARG A 107 6.90 -5.18 4.33
CA ARG A 107 7.01 -5.32 5.78
C ARG A 107 6.69 -4.02 6.51
N ARG A 108 7.33 -2.93 6.11
CA ARG A 108 7.16 -1.62 6.75
C ARG A 108 5.71 -1.14 6.73
N ILE A 109 5.01 -1.29 5.58
CA ILE A 109 3.62 -0.84 5.46
C ILE A 109 2.66 -1.85 6.09
N GLY A 110 2.92 -3.14 5.90
CA GLY A 110 2.13 -4.22 6.49
C GLY A 110 2.10 -4.14 8.01
N ASP A 111 3.27 -3.99 8.66
CA ASP A 111 3.38 -3.80 10.10
C ASP A 111 2.63 -2.57 10.59
N LYS A 112 2.70 -1.46 9.84
CA LYS A 112 1.94 -0.27 10.19
C LYS A 112 0.45 -0.57 10.23
N PHE A 113 -0.09 -1.17 9.18
CA PHE A 113 -1.51 -1.50 9.12
C PHE A 113 -1.92 -2.54 10.15
N TYR A 114 -1.13 -3.61 10.31
CA TYR A 114 -1.39 -4.62 11.32
C TYR A 114 -1.46 -4.02 12.73
N ASN A 115 -0.47 -3.21 13.11
CA ASN A 115 -0.44 -2.57 14.42
C ASN A 115 -1.60 -1.57 14.63
N GLU A 116 -2.02 -0.87 13.59
CA GLU A 116 -3.21 -0.02 13.65
C GLU A 116 -4.48 -0.85 13.89
N TYR A 117 -4.61 -2.01 13.24
CA TYR A 117 -5.77 -2.88 13.41
C TYR A 117 -5.85 -3.49 14.79
N VAL A 118 -4.76 -4.05 15.28
CA VAL A 118 -4.73 -4.68 16.61
C VAL A 118 -4.98 -3.67 17.73
N ASN A 119 -4.51 -2.43 17.58
CA ASN A 119 -4.56 -1.45 18.68
C ASN A 119 -5.76 -0.49 18.63
N HIS A 120 -6.41 -0.30 17.48
CA HIS A 120 -7.34 0.84 17.31
C HIS A 120 -8.68 0.50 16.67
N LEU A 121 -8.91 -0.74 16.25
CA LEU A 121 -9.96 -1.00 15.25
C LEU A 121 -11.25 -1.57 15.77
N GLU A 122 -11.31 -2.13 16.95
CA GLU A 122 -12.54 -2.79 17.47
C GLU A 122 -13.77 -1.87 17.45
N ASN A 123 -13.58 -0.56 17.44
CA ASN A 123 -14.65 0.43 17.51
C ASN A 123 -15.00 1.15 16.19
N ARG A 124 -14.31 0.86 15.07
CA ARG A 124 -14.46 1.68 13.84
C ARG A 124 -14.69 0.92 12.55
N ILE A 125 -14.89 -0.39 12.62
CA ILE A 125 -14.70 -1.29 11.49
C ILE A 125 -15.84 -1.28 10.48
N ALA A 126 -17.08 -1.27 10.93
CA ALA A 126 -18.22 -1.53 10.06
C ALA A 126 -18.45 -0.44 8.99
N ASP A 127 -18.09 0.81 9.28
CA ASP A 127 -18.41 1.97 8.43
C ASP A 127 -17.20 2.59 7.74
N ASN A 128 -15.99 2.03 7.89
CA ASN A 128 -14.79 2.67 7.40
C ASN A 128 -14.26 2.01 6.11
N HIS A 129 -14.53 2.66 4.97
CA HIS A 129 -14.04 2.21 3.66
C HIS A 129 -12.49 2.18 3.55
N VAL A 130 -11.78 3.01 4.31
CA VAL A 130 -10.30 2.99 4.36
C VAL A 130 -9.83 1.66 4.93
N TRP A 131 -10.47 1.19 6.01
CA TRP A 131 -10.16 -0.10 6.59
C TRP A 131 -10.39 -1.25 5.61
N GLN A 132 -11.53 -1.28 4.92
CA GLN A 132 -11.84 -2.35 3.97
C GLN A 132 -10.77 -2.45 2.87
N MET A 133 -10.31 -1.30 2.37
CA MET A 133 -9.28 -1.23 1.34
C MET A 133 -7.92 -1.69 1.88
N THR A 134 -7.48 -1.14 3.01
CA THR A 134 -6.17 -1.45 3.59
C THR A 134 -6.10 -2.88 4.10
N PHE A 135 -7.21 -3.42 4.64
CA PHE A 135 -7.30 -4.81 5.08
C PHE A 135 -7.17 -5.79 3.90
N ARG A 136 -7.87 -5.54 2.80
CA ARG A 136 -7.74 -6.36 1.59
C ARG A 136 -6.28 -6.42 1.12
N ILE A 137 -5.62 -5.28 1.08
CA ILE A 137 -4.23 -5.18 0.62
C ILE A 137 -3.28 -5.86 1.61
N LEU A 138 -3.48 -5.69 2.92
CA LEU A 138 -2.69 -6.41 3.93
C LEU A 138 -2.85 -7.93 3.80
N THR A 139 -4.07 -8.41 3.56
CA THR A 139 -4.33 -9.83 3.35
C THR A 139 -3.58 -10.36 2.11
N MET A 140 -3.61 -9.63 1.01
CA MET A 140 -2.85 -10.00 -0.20
C MET A 140 -1.34 -10.03 0.06
N ALA A 141 -0.81 -9.02 0.76
CA ALA A 141 0.60 -8.94 1.13
C ALA A 141 1.02 -10.11 2.04
N ALA A 142 0.19 -10.43 3.03
CA ALA A 142 0.41 -11.56 3.93
C ALA A 142 0.56 -12.88 3.15
N PHE A 143 -0.39 -13.18 2.27
CA PHE A 143 -0.33 -14.42 1.48
C PHE A 143 0.84 -14.46 0.49
N ALA A 144 1.16 -13.35 -0.16
CA ALA A 144 2.25 -13.29 -1.12
C ALA A 144 3.64 -13.44 -0.48
N THR A 145 3.77 -13.16 0.83
CA THR A 145 5.07 -13.11 1.52
C THR A 145 5.21 -14.08 2.69
N VAL A 146 4.25 -15.01 2.84
CA VAL A 146 4.36 -16.12 3.82
C VAL A 146 5.62 -16.93 3.55
N GLY A 147 6.44 -17.10 4.58
CA GLY A 147 7.73 -17.80 4.48
C GLY A 147 8.91 -16.91 4.12
N GLU A 148 8.68 -15.69 3.65
CA GLU A 148 9.72 -14.71 3.29
C GLU A 148 9.86 -13.61 4.36
N ILE A 149 8.73 -13.12 4.87
CA ILE A 149 8.68 -12.16 5.97
C ILE A 149 8.13 -12.86 7.21
N PRO A 150 8.85 -12.89 8.35
CA PRO A 150 8.37 -13.56 9.57
C PRO A 150 6.99 -13.05 10.03
N GLU A 151 6.76 -11.75 9.90
CA GLU A 151 5.51 -11.09 10.30
C GLU A 151 4.32 -11.50 9.43
N ALA A 152 4.55 -11.95 8.19
CA ALA A 152 3.47 -12.33 7.27
C ALA A 152 2.60 -13.47 7.82
N SER A 153 3.18 -14.40 8.57
CA SER A 153 2.41 -15.45 9.27
C SER A 153 1.45 -14.86 10.30
N VAL A 154 1.91 -13.87 11.05
CA VAL A 154 1.08 -13.17 12.07
C VAL A 154 -0.05 -12.39 11.39
N TRP A 155 0.25 -11.71 10.27
CA TRP A 155 -0.78 -11.01 9.51
C TRP A 155 -1.80 -11.98 8.90
N THR A 156 -1.34 -13.13 8.41
CA THR A 156 -2.22 -14.17 7.85
C THR A 156 -3.16 -14.71 8.92
N ASP A 157 -2.63 -15.06 10.09
CA ASP A 157 -3.44 -15.57 11.22
C ASP A 157 -4.48 -14.54 11.67
N TYR A 158 -4.08 -13.28 11.78
CA TYR A 158 -4.98 -12.19 12.11
C TYR A 158 -6.08 -12.01 11.06
N CYS A 159 -5.70 -11.91 9.79
CA CYS A 159 -6.67 -11.72 8.71
C CYS A 159 -7.65 -12.89 8.61
N TYR A 160 -7.19 -14.11 8.78
CA TYR A 160 -8.03 -15.29 8.73
C TYR A 160 -8.93 -15.42 9.95
N ASN A 161 -8.37 -15.44 11.15
CA ASN A 161 -9.09 -15.74 12.37
C ASN A 161 -10.02 -14.62 12.82
N GLU A 162 -9.58 -13.36 12.67
CA GLU A 162 -10.37 -12.23 13.15
C GLU A 162 -11.42 -11.78 12.14
N TRP A 163 -11.21 -12.04 10.84
CA TRP A 163 -12.06 -11.48 9.80
C TRP A 163 -12.66 -12.51 8.86
N ILE A 164 -11.84 -13.23 8.08
CA ILE A 164 -12.34 -14.12 7.02
C ILE A 164 -13.25 -15.21 7.63
N SER A 165 -12.85 -15.81 8.72
CA SER A 165 -13.64 -16.85 9.40
C SER A 165 -14.94 -16.34 10.00
N ARG A 166 -15.02 -15.03 10.33
CA ARG A 166 -16.19 -14.39 10.92
C ARG A 166 -17.17 -13.78 9.93
N LEU A 167 -16.75 -13.58 8.65
CA LEU A 167 -17.61 -13.02 7.61
C LEU A 167 -18.98 -13.68 7.48
N PRO A 168 -19.12 -15.03 7.54
CA PRO A 168 -20.44 -15.67 7.47
C PRO A 168 -21.39 -15.28 8.61
N GLY A 169 -20.86 -14.85 9.75
CA GLY A 169 -21.66 -14.41 10.91
C GLY A 169 -22.17 -12.97 10.78
N LEU A 170 -21.54 -12.14 9.94
CA LEU A 170 -21.92 -10.73 9.76
C LEU A 170 -23.16 -10.55 8.86
N HIS A 171 -23.58 -11.60 8.16
CA HIS A 171 -24.75 -11.58 7.25
C HIS A 171 -26.02 -12.16 7.91
N LYS A 172 -26.00 -12.43 9.21
CA LYS A 172 -27.15 -12.84 10.00
C LYS A 172 -27.67 -11.69 10.83
#